data_46eff789e6b9c0b2f5e90638f6af2e2d
#
_entry.id   46eff789e6b9c0b2f5e90638f6af2e2d
#
_cell.length_a   1.000
_cell.length_b   1.000
_cell.length_c   1.000
_cell.angle_alpha   90.00
_cell.angle_beta   90.00
_cell.angle_gamma   90.00
#
_symmetry.space_group_name_H-M   'P 1'
#
loop_
_entity.id
_entity.type
_entity.pdbx_description
1 polymer ?
#
loop_
_entity_poly.entity_id
_entity_poly.type
_entity_poly.pdbx_seq_one_letter_code
_entity_poly.pdbx_strand_id
1 'polypeptide(L)'
;MNEKALRTLEYHKIIDLLVRHANCEAAKQRCKKLTPMTSLADIETAQRQTADALSRIFKKGSLSFLGVHDVTASMKRLEIGAALSIEELLHLASLLEVAKRAKAYSRNDRTEEAETSDSLDEFFDGIEPLTPLLEEIRRCIISSDEISDDASSGLKAVRSSMKGMQDKIHSQMNSILNSASASGLLQDNVITMRNGRYCLPVKSEYKNQVSGMVHDQSSTGSTPVSYTHLTLPTICSV
;
A
#
# COMPACT_ATOMS: atom_id res chain seq x y z
N MET A 1 11.73 11.82 -41.07
CA MET A 1 13.16 11.43 -41.25
C MET A 1 13.22 9.93 -41.56
N ASN A 2 14.13 9.48 -42.44
CA ASN A 2 14.19 8.07 -42.88
C ASN A 2 14.83 7.20 -41.78
N GLU A 3 14.28 6.01 -41.50
CA GLU A 3 14.82 5.05 -40.50
C GLU A 3 16.29 4.71 -40.75
N LYS A 4 16.72 4.61 -42.00
CA LYS A 4 18.12 4.36 -42.35
C LYS A 4 19.03 5.50 -41.84
N ALA A 5 18.60 6.75 -41.96
CA ALA A 5 19.35 7.89 -41.46
C ALA A 5 19.45 7.87 -39.91
N LEU A 6 18.36 7.52 -39.22
CA LEU A 6 18.35 7.41 -37.75
C LEU A 6 19.31 6.31 -37.26
N ARG A 7 19.37 5.19 -37.95
CA ARG A 7 20.33 4.12 -37.64
C ARG A 7 21.78 4.54 -37.90
N THR A 8 22.04 5.20 -39.01
CA THR A 8 23.39 5.67 -39.35
C THR A 8 23.91 6.71 -38.37
N LEU A 9 23.00 7.58 -37.86
CA LEU A 9 23.30 8.58 -36.83
C LEU A 9 23.27 8.02 -35.42
N GLU A 10 23.01 6.72 -35.24
CA GLU A 10 22.92 6.05 -33.93
C GLU A 10 21.92 6.73 -32.97
N TYR A 11 20.83 7.30 -33.50
CA TYR A 11 19.82 8.04 -32.73
C TYR A 11 19.25 7.24 -31.57
N HIS A 12 19.10 5.91 -31.74
CA HIS A 12 18.64 5.03 -30.68
C HIS A 12 19.51 5.08 -29.42
N LYS A 13 20.84 5.27 -29.56
CA LYS A 13 21.74 5.40 -28.39
C LYS A 13 21.45 6.67 -27.57
N ILE A 14 21.09 7.77 -28.25
CA ILE A 14 20.71 9.00 -27.58
C ILE A 14 19.38 8.80 -26.83
N ILE A 15 18.42 8.13 -27.44
CA ILE A 15 17.15 7.78 -26.78
C ILE A 15 17.38 6.88 -25.57
N ASP A 16 18.24 5.87 -25.67
CA ASP A 16 18.58 4.99 -24.56
C ASP A 16 19.21 5.75 -23.39
N LEU A 17 20.10 6.70 -23.69
CA LEU A 17 20.66 7.58 -22.65
C LEU A 17 19.56 8.42 -21.98
N LEU A 18 18.67 9.01 -22.76
CA LEU A 18 17.56 9.80 -22.23
C LEU A 18 16.61 8.96 -21.34
N VAL A 19 16.30 7.75 -21.77
CA VAL A 19 15.45 6.80 -21.00
C VAL A 19 16.07 6.45 -19.63
N ARG A 20 17.41 6.36 -19.54
CA ARG A 20 18.11 6.12 -18.26
C ARG A 20 17.93 7.25 -17.25
N HIS A 21 17.74 8.48 -17.72
CA HIS A 21 17.50 9.65 -16.86
C HIS A 21 16.02 9.82 -16.46
N ALA A 22 15.10 9.10 -17.12
CA ALA A 22 13.67 9.16 -16.80
C ALA A 22 13.35 8.35 -15.54
N ASN A 23 12.73 8.96 -14.53
CA ASN A 23 12.47 8.39 -13.22
C ASN A 23 11.10 7.70 -13.08
N CYS A 24 10.21 7.80 -14.07
CA CYS A 24 8.93 7.11 -14.08
C CYS A 24 8.67 6.43 -15.44
N GLU A 25 7.85 5.40 -15.44
CA GLU A 25 7.61 4.60 -16.65
C GLU A 25 6.92 5.42 -17.75
N ALA A 26 5.99 6.30 -17.41
CA ALA A 26 5.34 7.20 -18.35
C ALA A 26 6.35 8.09 -19.11
N ALA A 27 7.35 8.65 -18.37
CA ALA A 27 8.42 9.44 -18.98
C ALA A 27 9.31 8.58 -19.88
N LYS A 28 9.67 7.35 -19.45
CA LYS A 28 10.46 6.41 -20.29
C LYS A 28 9.75 6.10 -21.59
N GLN A 29 8.43 5.86 -21.54
CA GLN A 29 7.63 5.58 -22.74
C GLN A 29 7.57 6.81 -23.67
N ARG A 30 7.45 8.02 -23.11
CA ARG A 30 7.52 9.25 -23.92
C ARG A 30 8.89 9.42 -24.57
N CYS A 31 9.97 9.19 -23.84
CA CYS A 31 11.33 9.24 -24.38
C CYS A 31 11.52 8.26 -25.55
N LYS A 32 11.05 7.02 -25.42
CA LYS A 32 11.13 6.00 -26.50
C LYS A 32 10.36 6.40 -27.76
N LYS A 33 9.30 7.22 -27.62
CA LYS A 33 8.49 7.69 -28.75
C LYS A 33 9.01 8.98 -29.40
N LEU A 34 10.07 9.58 -28.85
CA LEU A 34 10.65 10.80 -29.43
C LEU A 34 11.22 10.53 -30.81
N THR A 35 10.84 11.41 -31.73
CA THR A 35 11.39 11.44 -33.09
C THR A 35 11.89 12.83 -33.39
N PRO A 36 12.90 12.98 -34.27
CA PRO A 36 13.39 14.29 -34.67
C PRO A 36 12.28 15.16 -35.27
N MET A 37 12.15 16.35 -34.78
CA MET A 37 11.19 17.36 -35.27
C MET A 37 11.69 18.08 -36.49
N THR A 38 10.78 18.52 -37.35
CA THR A 38 11.11 19.29 -38.57
C THR A 38 10.46 20.68 -38.62
N SER A 39 9.47 20.92 -37.77
CA SER A 39 8.84 22.23 -37.62
C SER A 39 9.71 23.14 -36.74
N LEU A 40 10.11 24.30 -37.22
CA LEU A 40 10.95 25.24 -36.46
C LEU A 40 10.25 25.70 -35.18
N ALA A 41 8.96 26.03 -35.25
CA ALA A 41 8.19 26.49 -34.11
C ALA A 41 8.10 25.45 -32.99
N ASP A 42 7.92 24.16 -33.35
CA ASP A 42 7.86 23.06 -32.38
C ASP A 42 9.22 22.81 -31.72
N ILE A 43 10.31 22.93 -32.51
CA ILE A 43 11.69 22.81 -32.01
C ILE A 43 11.98 23.92 -31.00
N GLU A 44 11.70 25.20 -31.36
CA GLU A 44 11.92 26.35 -30.47
C GLU A 44 11.11 26.22 -29.17
N THR A 45 9.86 25.77 -29.25
CA THR A 45 9.01 25.53 -28.09
C THR A 45 9.61 24.46 -27.18
N ALA A 46 10.01 23.32 -27.74
CA ALA A 46 10.59 22.23 -26.96
C ALA A 46 11.94 22.60 -26.33
N GLN A 47 12.76 23.35 -27.05
CA GLN A 47 14.04 23.89 -26.53
C GLN A 47 13.81 24.87 -25.38
N ARG A 48 12.83 25.77 -25.50
CA ARG A 48 12.46 26.74 -24.45
C ARG A 48 11.99 25.98 -23.20
N GLN A 49 11.09 25.03 -23.34
CA GLN A 49 10.62 24.21 -22.23
C GLN A 49 11.76 23.48 -21.52
N THR A 50 12.72 22.97 -22.28
CA THR A 50 13.92 22.32 -21.72
C THR A 50 14.82 23.31 -20.97
N ALA A 51 15.03 24.51 -21.52
CA ALA A 51 15.82 25.56 -20.87
C ALA A 51 15.14 26.04 -19.57
N ASP A 52 13.82 26.25 -19.59
CA ASP A 52 13.04 26.63 -18.41
C ASP A 52 13.07 25.55 -17.33
N ALA A 53 12.95 24.27 -17.72
CA ALA A 53 13.09 23.14 -16.79
C ALA A 53 14.47 23.11 -16.12
N LEU A 54 15.53 23.33 -16.90
CA LEU A 54 16.89 23.39 -16.38
C LEU A 54 17.08 24.59 -15.44
N SER A 55 16.55 25.76 -15.79
CA SER A 55 16.57 26.94 -14.93
C SER A 55 15.86 26.69 -13.60
N ARG A 56 14.67 26.04 -13.62
CA ARG A 56 13.95 25.67 -12.39
C ARG A 56 14.76 24.71 -11.53
N ILE A 57 15.39 23.70 -12.13
CA ILE A 57 16.24 22.74 -11.40
C ILE A 57 17.40 23.45 -10.69
N PHE A 58 18.06 24.40 -11.36
CA PHE A 58 19.15 25.17 -10.74
C PHE A 58 18.66 26.08 -9.61
N LYS A 59 17.49 26.69 -9.74
CA LYS A 59 16.95 27.62 -8.74
C LYS A 59 16.34 26.93 -7.53
N LYS A 60 15.64 25.79 -7.72
CA LYS A 60 14.79 25.15 -6.71
C LYS A 60 15.13 23.69 -6.43
N GLY A 61 16.09 23.13 -7.16
CA GLY A 61 16.33 21.69 -7.13
C GLY A 61 15.40 20.89 -8.03
N SER A 62 15.65 19.59 -8.13
CA SER A 62 14.89 18.69 -8.99
C SER A 62 13.58 18.24 -8.34
N LEU A 63 12.51 18.19 -9.12
CA LEU A 63 11.26 17.55 -8.73
C LEU A 63 11.33 16.04 -9.03
N SER A 64 11.07 15.21 -8.02
CA SER A 64 11.02 13.77 -8.20
C SER A 64 9.62 13.32 -8.61
N PHE A 65 9.54 12.58 -9.72
CA PHE A 65 8.34 11.90 -10.20
C PHE A 65 8.31 10.41 -9.82
N LEU A 66 9.14 10.01 -8.86
CA LEU A 66 9.12 8.66 -8.33
C LEU A 66 7.76 8.39 -7.67
N GLY A 67 7.15 7.25 -7.97
CA GLY A 67 5.81 6.90 -7.49
C GLY A 67 4.68 7.25 -8.46
N VAL A 68 4.98 7.82 -9.63
CA VAL A 68 3.99 7.95 -10.71
C VAL A 68 3.78 6.59 -11.37
N HIS A 69 2.60 6.01 -11.13
CA HIS A 69 2.13 4.79 -11.76
C HIS A 69 1.12 5.11 -12.86
N ASP A 70 1.02 4.25 -13.87
CA ASP A 70 -0.04 4.34 -14.86
C ASP A 70 -1.35 3.80 -14.26
N VAL A 71 -2.29 4.69 -14.02
CA VAL A 71 -3.61 4.38 -13.47
C VAL A 71 -4.72 4.31 -14.52
N THR A 72 -4.36 4.35 -15.82
CA THR A 72 -5.32 4.40 -16.93
C THR A 72 -6.27 3.18 -16.92
N ALA A 73 -5.73 1.99 -16.64
CA ALA A 73 -6.54 0.77 -16.56
C ALA A 73 -7.52 0.82 -15.37
N SER A 74 -7.08 1.31 -14.22
CA SER A 74 -7.92 1.47 -13.03
C SER A 74 -9.03 2.50 -13.25
N MET A 75 -8.75 3.60 -13.94
CA MET A 75 -9.76 4.60 -14.31
C MET A 75 -10.84 4.01 -15.22
N LYS A 76 -10.45 3.25 -16.25
CA LYS A 76 -11.41 2.56 -17.12
C LYS A 76 -12.29 1.56 -16.38
N ARG A 77 -11.74 0.88 -15.37
CA ARG A 77 -12.52 -0.02 -14.50
C ARG A 77 -13.56 0.74 -13.68
N LEU A 78 -13.18 1.91 -13.13
CA LEU A 78 -14.12 2.77 -12.41
C LEU A 78 -15.25 3.27 -13.30
N GLU A 79 -14.97 3.65 -14.55
CA GLU A 79 -15.99 4.09 -15.52
C GLU A 79 -17.09 3.05 -15.77
N ILE A 80 -16.75 1.76 -15.69
CA ILE A 80 -17.74 0.66 -15.81
C ILE A 80 -18.31 0.21 -14.46
N GLY A 81 -18.05 0.96 -13.38
CA GLY A 81 -18.60 0.69 -12.05
C GLY A 81 -17.87 -0.42 -11.27
N ALA A 82 -16.68 -0.84 -11.68
CA ALA A 82 -15.90 -1.82 -10.95
C ALA A 82 -15.17 -1.17 -9.75
N ALA A 83 -15.01 -1.92 -8.66
CA ALA A 83 -14.21 -1.49 -7.51
C ALA A 83 -12.71 -1.63 -7.80
N LEU A 84 -11.90 -0.76 -7.19
CA LEU A 84 -10.45 -0.85 -7.21
C LEU A 84 -9.93 -1.72 -6.08
N SER A 85 -8.82 -2.42 -6.32
CA SER A 85 -8.08 -3.14 -5.28
C SER A 85 -7.30 -2.18 -4.37
N ILE A 86 -6.84 -2.69 -3.22
CA ILE A 86 -5.98 -1.93 -2.30
C ILE A 86 -4.71 -1.43 -3.02
N GLU A 87 -4.09 -2.27 -3.83
CA GLU A 87 -2.88 -1.92 -4.59
C GLU A 87 -3.15 -0.80 -5.61
N GLU A 88 -4.26 -0.86 -6.34
CA GLU A 88 -4.67 0.19 -7.27
C GLU A 88 -4.93 1.53 -6.55
N LEU A 89 -5.55 1.49 -5.37
CA LEU A 89 -5.76 2.68 -4.54
C LEU A 89 -4.45 3.27 -4.01
N LEU A 90 -3.47 2.43 -3.64
CA LEU A 90 -2.14 2.88 -3.23
C LEU A 90 -1.36 3.49 -4.39
N HIS A 91 -1.46 2.95 -5.60
CA HIS A 91 -0.88 3.55 -6.80
C HIS A 91 -1.50 4.93 -7.10
N LEU A 92 -2.82 5.05 -6.95
CA LEU A 92 -3.54 6.31 -7.09
C LEU A 92 -3.08 7.32 -6.03
N ALA A 93 -2.97 6.91 -4.76
CA ALA A 93 -2.47 7.76 -3.69
C ALA A 93 -1.05 8.27 -3.98
N SER A 94 -0.15 7.39 -4.45
CA SER A 94 1.21 7.77 -4.84
C SER A 94 1.23 8.79 -5.97
N LEU A 95 0.37 8.62 -6.97
CA LEU A 95 0.20 9.60 -8.06
C LEU A 95 -0.28 10.96 -7.52
N LEU A 96 -1.29 10.97 -6.65
CA LEU A 96 -1.83 12.20 -6.04
C LEU A 96 -0.80 12.90 -5.14
N GLU A 97 0.05 12.16 -4.43
CA GLU A 97 1.17 12.73 -3.66
C GLU A 97 2.18 13.43 -4.56
N VAL A 98 2.51 12.83 -5.71
CA VAL A 98 3.39 13.47 -6.69
C VAL A 98 2.72 14.71 -7.27
N ALA A 99 1.43 14.66 -7.59
CA ALA A 99 0.66 15.81 -8.05
C ALA A 99 0.66 16.96 -7.02
N LYS A 100 0.46 16.66 -5.74
CA LYS A 100 0.53 17.63 -4.64
C LYS A 100 1.91 18.29 -4.54
N ARG A 101 2.98 17.49 -4.63
CA ARG A 101 4.37 18.00 -4.63
C ARG A 101 4.67 18.86 -5.86
N ALA A 102 4.22 18.44 -7.04
CA ALA A 102 4.39 19.18 -8.27
C ALA A 102 3.69 20.55 -8.21
N LYS A 103 2.44 20.57 -7.71
CA LYS A 103 1.70 21.83 -7.52
C LYS A 103 2.36 22.76 -6.51
N ALA A 104 2.88 22.21 -5.41
CA ALA A 104 3.62 22.99 -4.41
C ALA A 104 4.93 23.55 -4.99
N TYR A 105 5.64 22.75 -5.79
CA TYR A 105 6.87 23.16 -6.46
C TYR A 105 6.64 24.36 -7.39
N SER A 106 5.53 24.40 -8.13
CA SER A 106 5.17 25.54 -8.98
C SER A 106 4.87 26.81 -8.17
N ARG A 107 4.16 26.70 -7.03
CA ARG A 107 3.74 27.84 -6.20
C ARG A 107 4.90 28.58 -5.53
N ASN A 108 5.99 27.89 -5.22
CA ASN A 108 7.15 28.51 -4.56
C ASN A 108 7.89 29.57 -5.42
N ASP A 109 7.48 29.79 -6.68
CA ASP A 109 8.01 30.86 -7.55
C ASP A 109 7.31 32.20 -7.38
N ARG A 110 6.16 32.24 -6.73
CA ARG A 110 5.35 33.47 -6.62
C ARG A 110 5.74 34.32 -5.41
N THR A 111 7.02 34.50 -5.16
CA THR A 111 7.51 35.60 -4.33
C THR A 111 7.45 36.88 -5.16
N GLU A 112 6.99 38.00 -4.57
CA GLU A 112 6.61 39.26 -5.21
C GLU A 112 7.70 39.92 -6.10
N GLU A 113 8.90 39.36 -6.15
CA GLU A 113 10.03 39.92 -6.93
C GLU A 113 10.33 39.19 -8.25
N ALA A 114 9.64 38.12 -8.60
CA ALA A 114 9.91 37.35 -9.82
C ALA A 114 8.63 36.81 -10.49
N GLU A 115 7.82 37.71 -11.04
CA GLU A 115 6.74 37.37 -11.99
C GLU A 115 7.29 36.99 -13.38
N THR A 116 8.27 36.12 -13.48
CA THR A 116 8.64 35.59 -14.79
C THR A 116 7.91 34.25 -14.97
N SER A 117 6.67 34.33 -15.49
CA SER A 117 5.99 33.18 -16.08
C SER A 117 6.92 32.52 -17.10
N ASP A 118 7.07 31.20 -17.00
CA ASP A 118 7.84 30.42 -17.95
C ASP A 118 6.95 29.42 -18.72
N SER A 119 7.51 28.75 -19.71
CA SER A 119 6.78 27.84 -20.60
C SER A 119 6.25 26.58 -19.92
N LEU A 120 6.59 26.33 -18.63
CA LEU A 120 6.16 25.17 -17.87
C LEU A 120 4.98 25.46 -16.94
N ASP A 121 4.65 26.73 -16.70
CA ASP A 121 3.58 27.11 -15.78
C ASP A 121 2.24 26.47 -16.15
N GLU A 122 1.90 26.44 -17.43
CA GLU A 122 0.67 25.84 -17.93
C GLU A 122 0.54 24.36 -17.54
N PHE A 123 1.65 23.59 -17.57
CA PHE A 123 1.65 22.18 -17.16
C PHE A 123 1.38 22.04 -15.66
N PHE A 124 1.97 22.87 -14.83
CA PHE A 124 1.79 22.84 -13.39
C PHE A 124 0.41 23.37 -12.97
N ASP A 125 -0.08 24.38 -13.66
CA ASP A 125 -1.40 24.95 -13.37
C ASP A 125 -2.54 23.97 -13.68
N GLY A 126 -2.37 23.15 -14.70
CA GLY A 126 -3.30 22.07 -15.02
C GLY A 126 -3.33 20.91 -14.02
N ILE A 127 -2.41 20.85 -13.04
CA ILE A 127 -2.39 19.78 -12.05
C ILE A 127 -3.40 20.08 -10.94
N GLU A 128 -4.36 19.17 -10.73
CA GLU A 128 -5.31 19.18 -9.61
C GLU A 128 -4.94 18.06 -8.62
N PRO A 129 -4.42 18.37 -7.43
CA PRO A 129 -3.86 17.35 -6.52
C PRO A 129 -4.90 16.53 -5.75
N LEU A 130 -6.20 16.83 -5.84
CA LEU A 130 -7.31 16.14 -5.18
C LEU A 130 -6.97 15.72 -3.72
N THR A 131 -6.44 16.67 -2.95
CA THR A 131 -5.95 16.43 -1.58
C THR A 131 -6.96 15.71 -0.68
N PRO A 132 -8.28 16.03 -0.69
CA PRO A 132 -9.24 15.30 0.16
C PRO A 132 -9.33 13.81 -0.17
N LEU A 133 -9.25 13.45 -1.46
CA LEU A 133 -9.26 12.06 -1.91
C LEU A 133 -7.99 11.33 -1.46
N LEU A 134 -6.83 11.97 -1.60
CA LEU A 134 -5.56 11.43 -1.12
C LEU A 134 -5.61 11.15 0.39
N GLU A 135 -6.08 12.10 1.18
CA GLU A 135 -6.18 11.97 2.64
C GLU A 135 -7.14 10.84 3.04
N GLU A 136 -8.26 10.69 2.33
CA GLU A 136 -9.21 9.62 2.58
C GLU A 136 -8.62 8.23 2.26
N ILE A 137 -7.93 8.08 1.13
CA ILE A 137 -7.25 6.81 0.80
C ILE A 137 -6.20 6.47 1.88
N ARG A 138 -5.38 7.44 2.29
CA ARG A 138 -4.35 7.24 3.32
C ARG A 138 -4.91 6.98 4.71
N ARG A 139 -6.07 7.55 5.04
CA ARG A 139 -6.79 7.28 6.28
C ARG A 139 -7.28 5.83 6.33
N CYS A 140 -7.76 5.32 5.19
CA CYS A 140 -8.37 3.99 5.11
C CYS A 140 -7.34 2.87 4.94
N ILE A 141 -6.24 3.10 4.23
CA ILE A 141 -5.27 2.07 3.83
C ILE A 141 -3.90 2.37 4.44
N ILE A 142 -3.42 1.47 5.29
CA ILE A 142 -2.11 1.57 5.95
C ILE A 142 -1.04 0.95 5.05
N SER A 143 -1.30 -0.25 4.53
CA SER A 143 -0.38 -0.99 3.66
C SER A 143 -1.15 -1.85 2.64
N SER A 144 -0.44 -2.57 1.77
CA SER A 144 -1.04 -3.53 0.82
C SER A 144 -1.91 -4.60 1.49
N ASP A 145 -1.61 -4.93 2.72
CA ASP A 145 -2.23 -6.04 3.46
C ASP A 145 -3.07 -5.57 4.65
N GLU A 146 -3.10 -4.26 4.91
CA GLU A 146 -3.72 -3.71 6.11
C GLU A 146 -4.62 -2.51 5.82
N ILE A 147 -5.90 -2.67 6.19
CA ILE A 147 -6.90 -1.60 6.21
C ILE A 147 -6.99 -1.06 7.64
N SER A 148 -6.99 0.26 7.79
CA SER A 148 -7.11 0.95 9.07
C SER A 148 -8.44 0.61 9.78
N ASP A 149 -8.40 0.52 11.10
CA ASP A 149 -9.61 0.40 11.91
C ASP A 149 -10.55 1.60 11.72
N ASP A 150 -9.98 2.76 11.42
CA ASP A 150 -10.74 3.99 11.20
C ASP A 150 -11.31 4.12 9.77
N ALA A 151 -11.09 3.11 8.90
CA ALA A 151 -11.64 3.10 7.54
C ALA A 151 -13.19 3.13 7.56
N SER A 152 -13.81 2.44 8.53
CA SER A 152 -15.25 2.58 8.79
C SER A 152 -15.60 2.29 10.24
N SER A 153 -16.67 2.92 10.74
CA SER A 153 -17.18 2.66 12.09
C SER A 153 -17.59 1.19 12.29
N GLY A 154 -18.12 0.55 11.25
CA GLY A 154 -18.47 -0.87 11.27
C GLY A 154 -17.26 -1.78 11.43
N LEU A 155 -16.19 -1.54 10.66
CA LEU A 155 -14.95 -2.31 10.76
C LEU A 155 -14.33 -2.17 12.15
N LYS A 156 -14.26 -0.94 12.67
CA LYS A 156 -13.75 -0.66 14.02
C LYS A 156 -14.55 -1.39 15.10
N ALA A 157 -15.87 -1.38 15.01
CA ALA A 157 -16.75 -2.05 15.97
C ALA A 157 -16.54 -3.58 15.93
N VAL A 158 -16.47 -4.18 14.73
CA VAL A 158 -16.24 -5.62 14.56
C VAL A 158 -14.88 -6.02 15.10
N ARG A 159 -13.80 -5.32 14.74
CA ARG A 159 -12.44 -5.63 15.22
C ARG A 159 -12.31 -5.46 16.74
N SER A 160 -12.93 -4.40 17.30
CA SER A 160 -12.98 -4.20 18.75
C SER A 160 -13.71 -5.35 19.46
N SER A 161 -14.84 -5.79 18.90
CA SER A 161 -15.58 -6.96 19.42
C SER A 161 -14.76 -8.23 19.35
N MET A 162 -14.08 -8.48 18.22
CA MET A 162 -13.19 -9.64 18.07
C MET A 162 -12.07 -9.65 19.11
N LYS A 163 -11.40 -8.49 19.31
CA LYS A 163 -10.36 -8.34 20.32
C LYS A 163 -10.91 -8.61 21.73
N GLY A 164 -12.05 -8.00 22.05
CA GLY A 164 -12.68 -8.23 23.36
C GLY A 164 -13.08 -9.70 23.60
N MET A 165 -13.49 -10.42 22.55
CA MET A 165 -13.74 -11.88 22.67
C MET A 165 -12.45 -12.66 22.86
N GLN A 166 -11.38 -12.30 22.16
CA GLN A 166 -10.08 -12.93 22.30
C GLN A 166 -9.50 -12.73 23.71
N ASP A 167 -9.63 -11.54 24.27
CA ASP A 167 -9.24 -11.24 25.65
C ASP A 167 -10.04 -12.07 26.65
N LYS A 168 -11.35 -12.25 26.44
CA LYS A 168 -12.20 -13.12 27.27
C LYS A 168 -11.74 -14.58 27.19
N ILE A 169 -11.43 -15.09 26.01
CA ILE A 169 -10.91 -16.46 25.83
C ILE A 169 -9.60 -16.61 26.61
N HIS A 170 -8.66 -15.69 26.44
CA HIS A 170 -7.40 -15.72 27.19
C HIS A 170 -7.61 -15.68 28.70
N SER A 171 -8.50 -14.83 29.18
CA SER A 171 -8.83 -14.73 30.61
C SER A 171 -9.40 -16.03 31.17
N GLN A 172 -10.35 -16.65 30.44
CA GLN A 172 -10.92 -17.94 30.81
C GLN A 172 -9.88 -19.06 30.78
N MET A 173 -9.05 -19.13 29.76
CA MET A 173 -7.96 -20.11 29.67
C MET A 173 -6.96 -19.97 30.81
N ASN A 174 -6.61 -18.75 31.18
CA ASN A 174 -5.75 -18.49 32.33
C ASN A 174 -6.40 -18.91 33.68
N SER A 175 -7.72 -18.69 33.82
CA SER A 175 -8.46 -19.14 35.01
C SER A 175 -8.44 -20.65 35.13
N ILE A 176 -8.66 -21.36 34.01
CA ILE A 176 -8.59 -22.84 33.98
C ILE A 176 -7.17 -23.32 34.22
N LEU A 177 -6.17 -22.68 33.60
CA LEU A 177 -4.76 -22.98 33.81
C LEU A 177 -4.41 -22.90 35.29
N ASN A 178 -4.77 -21.83 35.97
CA ASN A 178 -4.48 -21.63 37.38
C ASN A 178 -5.17 -22.66 38.27
N SER A 179 -6.44 -22.98 38.01
CA SER A 179 -7.17 -23.98 38.79
C SER A 179 -6.64 -25.40 38.54
N ALA A 180 -6.34 -25.75 37.29
CA ALA A 180 -5.83 -27.08 36.93
C ALA A 180 -4.36 -27.26 37.37
N SER A 181 -3.54 -26.19 37.37
CA SER A 181 -2.18 -26.21 37.90
C SER A 181 -2.16 -26.42 39.41
N ALA A 182 -3.03 -25.70 40.14
CA ALA A 182 -3.16 -25.83 41.58
C ALA A 182 -3.57 -27.28 41.99
N SER A 183 -4.32 -27.98 41.13
CA SER A 183 -4.75 -29.37 41.33
C SER A 183 -3.73 -30.39 40.80
N GLY A 184 -2.60 -29.97 40.21
CA GLY A 184 -1.57 -30.86 39.65
C GLY A 184 -2.00 -31.65 38.41
N LEU A 185 -3.07 -31.25 37.76
CA LEU A 185 -3.70 -31.95 36.61
C LEU A 185 -2.98 -31.75 35.28
N LEU A 186 -2.21 -30.68 35.18
CA LEU A 186 -1.50 -30.31 33.94
C LEU A 186 -0.09 -30.89 33.87
N GLN A 187 0.35 -31.22 32.67
CA GLN A 187 1.71 -31.63 32.39
C GLN A 187 2.65 -30.45 32.44
N ASP A 188 2.24 -29.37 31.79
CA ASP A 188 2.93 -28.08 31.74
C ASP A 188 1.95 -26.93 31.96
N ASN A 189 2.40 -25.88 32.62
CA ASN A 189 1.58 -24.69 32.89
C ASN A 189 1.65 -23.68 31.74
N VAL A 190 1.34 -24.14 30.51
CA VAL A 190 1.42 -23.32 29.29
C VAL A 190 0.16 -23.48 28.47
N ILE A 191 -0.38 -22.38 27.99
CA ILE A 191 -1.45 -22.36 26.97
C ILE A 191 -0.76 -22.52 25.63
N THR A 192 -1.12 -23.55 24.87
CA THR A 192 -0.63 -23.82 23.52
C THR A 192 -1.72 -23.57 22.48
N MET A 193 -1.33 -23.35 21.23
CA MET A 193 -2.27 -23.27 20.12
C MET A 193 -2.10 -24.48 19.19
N ARG A 194 -3.18 -25.20 18.93
CA ARG A 194 -3.22 -26.33 18.00
C ARG A 194 -4.41 -26.16 17.05
N ASN A 195 -4.14 -26.20 15.75
CA ASN A 195 -5.16 -26.02 14.71
C ASN A 195 -6.07 -24.79 14.93
N GLY A 196 -5.47 -23.65 15.31
CA GLY A 196 -6.20 -22.41 15.58
C GLY A 196 -7.01 -22.36 16.88
N ARG A 197 -6.79 -23.32 17.81
CA ARG A 197 -7.49 -23.41 19.09
C ARG A 197 -6.54 -23.39 20.27
N TYR A 198 -6.95 -22.71 21.34
CA TYR A 198 -6.20 -22.71 22.59
C TYR A 198 -6.36 -24.00 23.33
N CYS A 199 -5.27 -24.61 23.72
CA CYS A 199 -5.21 -25.92 24.34
C CYS A 199 -4.36 -25.90 25.59
N LEU A 200 -4.72 -26.75 26.59
CA LEU A 200 -3.94 -26.99 27.79
C LEU A 200 -3.42 -28.43 27.78
N PRO A 201 -2.14 -28.68 28.07
CA PRO A 201 -1.57 -30.03 28.17
C PRO A 201 -2.01 -30.68 29.50
N VAL A 202 -2.93 -31.62 29.46
CA VAL A 202 -3.45 -32.35 30.63
C VAL A 202 -2.71 -33.66 30.73
N LYS A 203 -2.37 -34.14 31.94
CA LYS A 203 -1.84 -35.49 32.14
C LYS A 203 -2.87 -36.53 31.78
N SER A 204 -2.46 -37.61 31.14
CA SER A 204 -3.38 -38.68 30.66
C SER A 204 -4.25 -39.31 31.75
N GLU A 205 -3.72 -39.36 32.96
CA GLU A 205 -4.40 -39.87 34.14
C GLU A 205 -5.63 -39.05 34.55
N TYR A 206 -5.61 -37.75 34.25
CA TYR A 206 -6.62 -36.79 34.67
C TYR A 206 -7.50 -36.25 33.53
N LYS A 207 -7.45 -36.90 32.34
CA LYS A 207 -8.22 -36.44 31.16
C LYS A 207 -9.73 -36.32 31.39
N ASN A 208 -10.29 -37.10 32.28
CA ASN A 208 -11.72 -37.09 32.60
C ASN A 208 -12.08 -36.07 33.70
N GLN A 209 -11.09 -35.46 34.36
CA GLN A 209 -11.31 -34.50 35.46
C GLN A 209 -11.28 -33.05 34.95
N VAL A 210 -10.74 -32.81 33.77
CA VAL A 210 -10.71 -31.49 33.15
C VAL A 210 -11.83 -31.44 32.13
N SER A 211 -12.79 -30.53 32.33
CA SER A 211 -13.88 -30.31 31.37
C SER A 211 -13.31 -29.74 30.06
N GLY A 212 -13.48 -30.49 28.97
CA GLY A 212 -13.03 -30.05 27.67
C GLY A 212 -13.06 -31.17 26.63
N MET A 213 -12.67 -30.84 25.41
CA MET A 213 -12.57 -31.79 24.31
C MET A 213 -11.11 -32.10 24.04
N VAL A 214 -10.74 -33.35 23.91
CA VAL A 214 -9.39 -33.77 23.53
C VAL A 214 -9.18 -33.47 22.05
N HIS A 215 -8.19 -32.66 21.73
CA HIS A 215 -7.92 -32.20 20.38
C HIS A 215 -6.73 -32.87 19.71
N ASP A 216 -5.75 -33.27 20.53
CA ASP A 216 -4.54 -33.92 20.07
C ASP A 216 -3.96 -34.78 21.19
N GLN A 217 -3.13 -35.75 20.84
CA GLN A 217 -2.36 -36.54 21.78
C GLN A 217 -0.91 -36.58 21.34
N SER A 218 0.00 -36.61 22.32
CA SER A 218 1.41 -36.81 21.98
C SER A 218 1.62 -38.16 21.29
N SER A 219 2.66 -38.25 20.46
CA SER A 219 3.00 -39.49 19.74
C SER A 219 3.16 -40.71 20.64
N THR A 220 3.41 -40.52 21.94
CA THR A 220 3.51 -41.56 22.95
C THR A 220 2.17 -41.84 23.65
N GLY A 221 1.10 -41.10 23.34
CA GLY A 221 -0.20 -41.23 24.00
C GLY A 221 -0.26 -40.74 25.44
N SER A 222 0.84 -40.24 25.98
CA SER A 222 0.97 -39.90 27.41
C SER A 222 0.41 -38.51 27.78
N THR A 223 0.13 -37.64 26.79
CA THR A 223 -0.37 -36.30 27.07
C THR A 223 -1.52 -35.97 26.15
N PRO A 224 -2.80 -36.09 26.56
CA PRO A 224 -3.92 -35.54 25.84
C PRO A 224 -3.95 -34.01 25.99
N VAL A 225 -4.26 -33.34 24.91
CA VAL A 225 -4.45 -31.89 24.88
C VAL A 225 -5.94 -31.59 24.90
N SER A 226 -6.42 -30.98 25.98
CA SER A 226 -7.82 -30.61 26.14
C SER A 226 -8.02 -29.13 26.03
N TYR A 227 -9.12 -28.69 25.43
CA TYR A 227 -9.56 -27.30 25.47
C TYR A 227 -11.04 -27.23 25.88
N THR A 228 -11.42 -26.08 26.44
CA THR A 228 -12.83 -25.80 26.73
C THR A 228 -13.52 -25.30 25.47
N HIS A 229 -14.73 -25.80 25.22
CA HIS A 229 -15.55 -25.38 24.09
C HIS A 229 -16.05 -23.95 24.29
N LEU A 230 -15.31 -22.97 23.73
CA LEU A 230 -15.80 -21.63 23.56
C LEU A 230 -16.30 -21.52 22.12
N THR A 231 -17.60 -21.44 21.92
CA THR A 231 -18.19 -21.15 20.63
C THR A 231 -17.82 -19.70 20.27
N LEU A 232 -16.85 -19.53 19.37
CA LEU A 232 -16.71 -18.27 18.66
C LEU A 232 -17.97 -18.09 17.80
N PRO A 233 -18.64 -16.94 17.83
CA PRO A 233 -19.69 -16.67 16.86
C PRO A 233 -19.06 -16.83 15.46
N THR A 234 -19.67 -17.68 14.64
CA THR A 234 -19.30 -17.85 13.25
C THR A 234 -19.53 -16.49 12.59
N ILE A 235 -18.44 -15.78 12.28
CA ILE A 235 -18.54 -14.58 11.47
C ILE A 235 -18.75 -15.11 10.06
N CYS A 236 -20.00 -15.07 9.59
CA CYS A 236 -20.28 -15.21 8.17
C CYS A 236 -19.54 -14.08 7.46
N SER A 237 -18.58 -14.44 6.61
CA SER A 237 -18.01 -13.52 5.62
C SER A 237 -19.16 -13.02 4.74
N VAL A 238 -19.41 -11.72 4.78
CA VAL A 238 -20.21 -10.98 3.81
C VAL A 238 -19.32 -10.56 2.66
#